data_44a76baed2ffd2b02eb1c69bc74d7158
#
_entry.id   44a76baed2ffd2b02eb1c69bc74d7158
#
_cell.length_a   1.000
_cell.length_b   1.000
_cell.length_c   1.000
_cell.angle_alpha   90.00
_cell.angle_beta   90.00
_cell.angle_gamma   90.00
#
_symmetry.space_group_name_H-M   'P 1'
#
loop_
_entity.id
_entity.type
_entity.pdbx_description
1 polymer ?
#
loop_
_entity_poly.entity_id
_entity_poly.type
_entity_poly.pdbx_seq_one_letter_code
_entity_poly.pdbx_strand_id
1 'polypeptide(L)'
;MVEEKYKFWLEKTKNDKELHEELLKISDLPEEINDRFYKELSFGTAGLRGKIGAGTNRMNVYTVARATAGFADYILNTDKSGAGKSNADKNSVCIAYDSRNMSDAFARLAAEIMSSKGVKVYLFDKLMPTPVLSFAVRKLRAGAGIVVTASHNPKEYNGYKVYNSNGCQATDDEAGKITGFIDKHDYFEKFTPKKELIEYIGDEILDDFIDAIYEYSLPFDKKYMPSIVYTPLNGTGLIPVEKIFKKIGITDYTVVPEQKYPDGNFPTCPYPNPEFKEALEKAIEPAEKNDAELIIDSDPDAD
;
A
#
# COMPACT_ATOMS: atom_id res chain seq x y z
N MET A 1 19.92 24.33 -10.50
CA MET A 1 19.00 23.63 -9.55
C MET A 1 18.59 22.23 -10.00
N VAL A 2 17.85 22.03 -11.10
CA VAL A 2 17.44 20.68 -11.57
C VAL A 2 18.66 19.82 -11.94
N GLU A 3 19.51 20.34 -12.80
CA GLU A 3 20.74 19.68 -13.26
C GLU A 3 21.71 19.33 -12.11
N GLU A 4 21.81 20.18 -11.10
CA GLU A 4 22.63 19.92 -9.91
C GLU A 4 22.06 18.77 -9.06
N LYS A 5 20.71 18.73 -8.90
CA LYS A 5 20.04 17.60 -8.21
C LYS A 5 20.28 16.29 -8.97
N TYR A 6 20.13 16.30 -10.30
CA TYR A 6 20.40 15.12 -11.12
C TYR A 6 21.83 14.63 -10.94
N LYS A 7 22.84 15.50 -11.07
CA LYS A 7 24.27 15.14 -10.89
C LYS A 7 24.56 14.62 -9.48
N PHE A 8 23.95 15.24 -8.46
CA PHE A 8 24.06 14.78 -7.09
C PHE A 8 23.50 13.36 -6.92
N TRP A 9 22.32 13.09 -7.46
CA TRP A 9 21.72 11.76 -7.42
C TRP A 9 22.54 10.73 -8.17
N LEU A 10 23.02 11.08 -9.36
CA LEU A 10 23.88 10.20 -10.15
C LEU A 10 25.16 9.81 -9.38
N GLU A 11 25.74 10.75 -8.64
CA GLU A 11 26.90 10.45 -7.77
C GLU A 11 26.54 9.56 -6.59
N LYS A 12 25.43 9.82 -5.92
CA LYS A 12 24.99 9.12 -4.71
C LYS A 12 24.49 7.70 -4.98
N THR A 13 23.93 7.44 -6.15
CA THR A 13 23.38 6.14 -6.54
C THR A 13 24.42 5.18 -7.14
N LYS A 14 25.71 5.51 -7.22
CA LYS A 14 26.75 4.64 -7.80
C LYS A 14 26.76 3.20 -7.28
N ASN A 15 26.35 2.99 -6.02
CA ASN A 15 26.26 1.67 -5.40
C ASN A 15 24.86 1.02 -5.56
N ASP A 16 23.90 1.74 -6.12
CA ASP A 16 22.56 1.26 -6.46
C ASP A 16 22.50 1.09 -7.99
N LYS A 17 22.86 -0.11 -8.44
CA LYS A 17 23.04 -0.37 -9.88
C LYS A 17 21.80 -0.04 -10.70
N GLU A 18 20.62 -0.40 -10.21
CA GLU A 18 19.37 -0.24 -10.93
C GLU A 18 19.01 1.24 -11.13
N LEU A 19 18.95 2.01 -10.03
CA LEU A 19 18.64 3.44 -10.12
C LEU A 19 19.76 4.25 -10.79
N HIS A 20 21.03 3.84 -10.64
CA HIS A 20 22.14 4.48 -11.33
C HIS A 20 22.07 4.31 -12.84
N GLU A 21 21.83 3.08 -13.32
CA GLU A 21 21.67 2.80 -14.76
C GLU A 21 20.45 3.52 -15.33
N GLU A 22 19.37 3.64 -14.57
CA GLU A 22 18.19 4.41 -14.96
C GLU A 22 18.54 5.90 -15.17
N LEU A 23 19.29 6.50 -14.24
CA LEU A 23 19.75 7.89 -14.35
C LEU A 23 20.71 8.08 -15.53
N LEU A 24 21.61 7.13 -15.79
CA LEU A 24 22.51 7.21 -16.94
C LEU A 24 21.75 7.21 -18.28
N LYS A 25 20.66 6.43 -18.39
CA LYS A 25 19.85 6.35 -19.62
C LYS A 25 19.17 7.67 -20.00
N ILE A 26 18.96 8.54 -19.03
CA ILE A 26 18.31 9.84 -19.26
C ILE A 26 19.29 11.00 -19.35
N SER A 27 20.61 10.75 -19.35
CA SER A 27 21.66 11.80 -19.33
C SER A 27 21.51 12.85 -20.43
N ASP A 28 21.05 12.42 -21.61
CA ASP A 28 20.85 13.26 -22.79
C ASP A 28 19.39 13.66 -23.03
N LEU A 29 18.50 13.44 -21.99
CA LEU A 29 17.06 13.71 -22.06
C LEU A 29 16.66 14.81 -21.06
N PRO A 30 16.85 16.08 -21.36
CA PRO A 30 16.63 17.18 -20.42
C PRO A 30 15.18 17.28 -19.91
N GLU A 31 14.19 16.88 -20.70
CA GLU A 31 12.78 16.84 -20.32
C GLU A 31 12.53 15.78 -19.23
N GLU A 32 13.12 14.58 -19.39
CA GLU A 32 13.05 13.51 -18.39
C GLU A 32 13.77 13.92 -17.08
N ILE A 33 14.95 14.52 -17.20
CA ILE A 33 15.68 15.03 -16.04
C ILE A 33 14.82 16.08 -15.32
N ASN A 34 14.22 17.01 -16.07
CA ASN A 34 13.36 18.01 -15.48
C ASN A 34 12.15 17.38 -14.77
N ASP A 35 11.43 16.45 -15.41
CA ASP A 35 10.24 15.79 -14.83
C ASP A 35 10.56 15.05 -13.52
N ARG A 36 11.77 14.49 -13.40
CA ARG A 36 12.21 13.72 -12.21
C ARG A 36 12.74 14.58 -11.07
N PHE A 37 13.22 15.82 -11.35
CA PHE A 37 13.96 16.63 -10.38
C PHE A 37 13.44 18.05 -10.18
N TYR A 38 12.39 18.52 -10.92
CA TYR A 38 11.88 19.88 -10.80
C TYR A 38 11.23 20.16 -9.43
N LYS A 39 10.75 19.11 -8.76
CA LYS A 39 10.18 19.18 -7.41
C LYS A 39 10.53 17.94 -6.61
N GLU A 40 10.18 17.93 -5.35
CA GLU A 40 10.12 16.75 -4.50
C GLU A 40 8.74 16.11 -4.57
N LEU A 41 8.67 14.79 -4.40
CA LEU A 41 7.40 14.10 -4.28
C LEU A 41 6.69 14.58 -3.01
N SER A 42 5.54 15.21 -3.16
CA SER A 42 4.81 15.79 -2.05
C SER A 42 4.16 14.71 -1.18
N PHE A 43 4.26 14.90 0.13
CA PHE A 43 3.52 14.12 1.11
C PHE A 43 2.23 14.88 1.46
N GLY A 44 1.07 14.26 1.20
CA GLY A 44 -0.24 14.84 1.47
C GLY A 44 -1.12 13.88 2.29
N THR A 45 -2.44 14.14 2.38
CA THR A 45 -3.42 13.26 3.05
C THR A 45 -3.41 11.84 2.50
N ALA A 46 -3.14 11.68 1.19
CA ALA A 46 -2.95 10.37 0.57
C ALA A 46 -1.52 9.80 0.80
N GLY A 47 -0.69 10.43 1.65
CA GLY A 47 0.73 10.06 1.78
C GLY A 47 1.55 10.44 0.55
N LEU A 48 2.50 9.58 0.13
CA LEU A 48 3.21 9.73 -1.14
C LEU A 48 2.46 8.98 -2.25
N ARG A 49 2.44 9.54 -3.46
CA ARG A 49 2.01 8.84 -4.68
C ARG A 49 2.77 9.36 -5.87
N GLY A 50 3.37 8.48 -6.67
CA GLY A 50 4.12 8.86 -7.85
C GLY A 50 4.54 7.67 -8.72
N LYS A 51 5.11 7.97 -9.88
CA LYS A 51 5.73 6.96 -10.74
C LYS A 51 6.95 6.37 -10.05
N ILE A 52 7.14 5.06 -10.19
CA ILE A 52 8.34 4.36 -9.73
C ILE A 52 9.53 4.81 -10.58
N GLY A 53 10.69 5.03 -9.96
CA GLY A 53 11.93 5.34 -10.67
C GLY A 53 12.87 6.27 -9.91
N ALA A 54 14.01 6.58 -10.51
CA ALA A 54 15.03 7.46 -9.95
C ALA A 54 14.64 8.94 -10.02
N GLY A 55 14.86 9.67 -8.93
CA GLY A 55 14.61 11.12 -8.83
C GLY A 55 13.80 11.54 -7.60
N THR A 56 13.83 12.84 -7.32
CA THR A 56 13.12 13.41 -6.16
C THR A 56 11.61 13.44 -6.35
N ASN A 57 11.12 13.46 -7.58
CA ASN A 57 9.69 13.42 -7.95
C ASN A 57 9.27 12.01 -8.40
N ARG A 58 9.84 10.97 -7.77
CA ARG A 58 9.56 9.54 -8.05
C ARG A 58 9.44 8.75 -6.77
N MET A 59 8.69 7.64 -6.83
CA MET A 59 8.70 6.61 -5.79
C MET A 59 9.94 5.72 -5.97
N ASN A 60 10.80 5.70 -4.98
CA ASN A 60 11.98 4.84 -4.94
C ASN A 60 12.41 4.62 -3.48
N VAL A 61 13.43 3.79 -3.26
CA VAL A 61 13.92 3.45 -1.92
C VAL A 61 14.34 4.67 -1.10
N TYR A 62 14.86 5.72 -1.74
CA TYR A 62 15.33 6.93 -1.04
C TYR A 62 14.18 7.85 -0.65
N THR A 63 13.18 8.03 -1.53
CA THR A 63 11.99 8.85 -1.21
C THR A 63 11.13 8.17 -0.16
N VAL A 64 10.97 6.85 -0.23
CA VAL A 64 10.25 6.05 0.79
C VAL A 64 11.03 6.06 2.11
N ALA A 65 12.37 5.92 2.08
CA ALA A 65 13.19 5.96 3.29
C ALA A 65 13.05 7.30 4.02
N ARG A 66 13.17 8.40 3.30
CA ARG A 66 13.02 9.76 3.84
C ARG A 66 11.64 9.95 4.48
N ALA A 67 10.58 9.57 3.79
CA ALA A 67 9.22 9.67 4.30
C ALA A 67 9.01 8.80 5.56
N THR A 68 9.53 7.58 5.53
CA THR A 68 9.42 6.66 6.68
C THR A 68 10.18 7.17 7.90
N ALA A 69 11.38 7.72 7.73
CA ALA A 69 12.14 8.32 8.82
C ALA A 69 11.41 9.47 9.49
N GLY A 70 10.83 10.38 8.68
CA GLY A 70 10.01 11.47 9.19
C GLY A 70 8.73 10.99 9.87
N PHE A 71 8.07 9.98 9.32
CA PHE A 71 6.88 9.40 9.96
C PHE A 71 7.21 8.68 11.27
N ALA A 72 8.34 7.98 11.36
CA ALA A 72 8.81 7.40 12.62
C ALA A 72 9.05 8.49 13.68
N ASP A 73 9.71 9.58 13.33
CA ASP A 73 9.93 10.69 14.25
C ASP A 73 8.60 11.36 14.67
N TYR A 74 7.64 11.49 13.76
CA TYR A 74 6.29 11.94 14.10
C TYR A 74 5.63 11.02 15.14
N ILE A 75 5.65 9.68 14.92
CA ILE A 75 5.09 8.70 15.86
C ILE A 75 5.73 8.84 17.25
N LEU A 76 7.05 8.99 17.32
CA LEU A 76 7.79 9.05 18.57
C LEU A 76 7.60 10.37 19.33
N ASN A 77 7.48 11.50 18.62
CA ASN A 77 7.50 12.85 19.20
C ASN A 77 6.12 13.51 19.34
N THR A 78 5.08 12.93 18.71
CA THR A 78 3.73 13.53 18.83
C THR A 78 3.20 13.31 20.24
N ASP A 79 2.91 14.41 20.94
CA ASP A 79 2.33 14.38 22.27
C ASP A 79 0.89 13.82 22.18
N LYS A 80 0.68 12.68 22.80
CA LYS A 80 -0.54 11.88 22.72
C LYS A 80 -1.53 12.21 23.84
N SER A 81 -1.37 13.36 24.49
CA SER A 81 -2.19 13.82 25.61
C SER A 81 -3.64 14.18 25.24
N GLY A 82 -3.95 14.33 23.94
CA GLY A 82 -5.29 14.71 23.46
C GLY A 82 -6.15 13.57 22.90
N ALA A 83 -5.56 12.44 22.54
CA ALA A 83 -6.33 11.26 22.12
C ALA A 83 -6.79 10.50 23.37
N GLY A 84 -8.10 10.40 23.57
CA GLY A 84 -8.71 9.76 24.73
C GLY A 84 -8.02 8.44 25.10
N LYS A 85 -8.16 8.01 26.36
CA LYS A 85 -7.54 6.84 27.04
C LYS A 85 -7.35 5.55 26.20
N SER A 86 -6.68 5.62 25.04
CA SER A 86 -6.36 4.42 24.27
C SER A 86 -5.13 3.75 24.91
N ASN A 87 -5.28 2.50 25.32
CA ASN A 87 -4.19 1.61 25.72
C ASN A 87 -3.32 1.21 24.52
N ALA A 88 -3.23 2.06 23.47
CA ALA A 88 -2.45 1.80 22.27
C ALA A 88 -0.97 1.71 22.64
N ASP A 89 -0.27 0.77 22.05
CA ASP A 89 1.19 0.77 21.99
C ASP A 89 1.61 1.88 21.02
N LYS A 90 1.75 3.09 21.60
CA LYS A 90 1.91 4.34 20.85
C LYS A 90 3.14 4.35 19.93
N ASN A 91 4.12 3.52 20.21
CA ASN A 91 5.38 3.42 19.48
C ASN A 91 5.39 2.17 18.58
N SER A 92 4.24 1.84 18.00
CA SER A 92 4.12 0.71 17.06
C SER A 92 3.40 1.10 15.78
N VAL A 93 3.66 0.34 14.72
CA VAL A 93 3.09 0.53 13.39
C VAL A 93 2.72 -0.82 12.76
N CYS A 94 1.55 -0.90 12.12
CA CYS A 94 1.19 -1.99 11.23
C CYS A 94 1.58 -1.62 9.79
N ILE A 95 2.13 -2.56 9.02
CA ILE A 95 2.54 -2.32 7.63
C ILE A 95 1.96 -3.40 6.73
N ALA A 96 1.20 -2.99 5.72
CA ALA A 96 0.65 -3.83 4.66
C ALA A 96 1.09 -3.32 3.27
N TYR A 97 0.92 -4.16 2.26
CA TYR A 97 1.27 -3.83 0.88
C TYR A 97 0.39 -4.61 -0.09
N ASP A 98 0.22 -4.04 -1.29
CA ASP A 98 -0.54 -4.65 -2.38
C ASP A 98 0.35 -5.46 -3.35
N SER A 99 -0.25 -5.85 -4.50
CA SER A 99 0.41 -6.64 -5.54
C SER A 99 1.34 -5.84 -6.46
N ARG A 100 1.38 -4.52 -6.35
CA ARG A 100 2.14 -3.65 -7.26
C ARG A 100 3.63 -3.90 -7.19
N ASN A 101 4.29 -3.63 -8.33
CA ASN A 101 5.75 -3.68 -8.39
C ASN A 101 6.36 -2.82 -7.28
N MET A 102 7.37 -3.33 -6.61
CA MET A 102 8.09 -2.70 -5.48
C MET A 102 7.28 -2.54 -4.18
N SER A 103 5.99 -2.89 -4.11
CA SER A 103 5.20 -2.70 -2.87
C SER A 103 5.78 -3.49 -1.70
N ASP A 104 6.18 -4.73 -1.91
CA ASP A 104 6.81 -5.60 -0.91
C ASP A 104 8.20 -5.07 -0.49
N ALA A 105 8.99 -4.56 -1.43
CA ALA A 105 10.31 -3.99 -1.16
C ALA A 105 10.20 -2.70 -0.33
N PHE A 106 9.28 -1.81 -0.71
CA PHE A 106 9.03 -0.58 0.04
C PHE A 106 8.45 -0.84 1.44
N ALA A 107 7.58 -1.84 1.59
CA ALA A 107 7.04 -2.23 2.90
C ALA A 107 8.13 -2.77 3.83
N ARG A 108 9.02 -3.64 3.31
CA ARG A 108 10.18 -4.14 4.07
C ARG A 108 11.15 -3.02 4.45
N LEU A 109 11.47 -2.13 3.51
CA LEU A 109 12.30 -0.95 3.78
C LEU A 109 11.67 -0.07 4.87
N ALA A 110 10.37 0.17 4.80
CA ALA A 110 9.67 0.94 5.83
C ALA A 110 9.76 0.25 7.21
N ALA A 111 9.59 -1.07 7.26
CA ALA A 111 9.73 -1.84 8.50
C ALA A 111 11.14 -1.72 9.10
N GLU A 112 12.17 -1.83 8.28
CA GLU A 112 13.56 -1.70 8.70
C GLU A 112 13.86 -0.31 9.26
N ILE A 113 13.38 0.76 8.61
CA ILE A 113 13.60 2.13 9.06
C ILE A 113 12.83 2.42 10.35
N MET A 114 11.55 2.03 10.43
CA MET A 114 10.76 2.15 11.65
C MET A 114 11.45 1.48 12.85
N SER A 115 11.91 0.23 12.64
CA SER A 115 12.61 -0.52 13.69
C SER A 115 13.93 0.15 14.10
N SER A 116 14.69 0.71 13.15
CA SER A 116 15.94 1.42 13.43
C SER A 116 15.73 2.61 14.37
N LYS A 117 14.61 3.29 14.22
CA LYS A 117 14.18 4.42 15.08
C LYS A 117 13.60 3.96 16.43
N GLY A 118 13.40 2.66 16.66
CA GLY A 118 12.84 2.11 17.90
C GLY A 118 11.32 1.99 17.93
N VAL A 119 10.69 2.07 16.76
CA VAL A 119 9.25 1.80 16.61
C VAL A 119 9.04 0.29 16.45
N LYS A 120 8.13 -0.32 17.22
CA LYS A 120 7.72 -1.72 17.02
C LYS A 120 6.93 -1.84 15.73
N VAL A 121 7.22 -2.87 14.94
CA VAL A 121 6.61 -3.07 13.61
C VAL A 121 5.85 -4.39 13.59
N TYR A 122 4.59 -4.33 13.15
CA TYR A 122 3.79 -5.48 12.74
C TYR A 122 3.71 -5.48 11.21
N LEU A 123 4.55 -6.30 10.57
CA LEU A 123 4.63 -6.39 9.10
C LEU A 123 3.83 -7.60 8.61
N PHE A 124 2.89 -7.38 7.71
CA PHE A 124 2.23 -8.51 7.05
C PHE A 124 3.24 -9.31 6.23
N ASP A 125 3.22 -10.62 6.40
CA ASP A 125 4.13 -11.58 5.75
C ASP A 125 3.82 -11.79 4.26
N LYS A 126 2.62 -11.39 3.83
CA LYS A 126 2.13 -11.42 2.46
C LYS A 126 1.32 -10.16 2.15
N LEU A 127 1.03 -9.95 0.87
CA LEU A 127 0.18 -8.84 0.42
C LEU A 127 -1.20 -8.91 1.11
N MET A 128 -1.76 -7.72 1.40
CA MET A 128 -2.96 -7.63 2.21
C MET A 128 -3.80 -6.42 1.78
N PRO A 129 -5.14 -6.53 1.78
CA PRO A 129 -6.03 -5.41 1.50
C PRO A 129 -5.86 -4.21 2.43
N THR A 130 -6.09 -3.01 1.90
CA THR A 130 -6.10 -1.77 2.69
C THR A 130 -7.07 -1.84 3.90
N PRO A 131 -8.31 -2.36 3.79
CA PRO A 131 -9.20 -2.50 4.94
C PRO A 131 -8.67 -3.40 6.05
N VAL A 132 -7.90 -4.44 5.70
CA VAL A 132 -7.27 -5.33 6.68
C VAL A 132 -6.21 -4.59 7.49
N LEU A 133 -5.43 -3.67 6.86
CA LEU A 133 -4.51 -2.80 7.59
C LEU A 133 -5.26 -1.93 8.61
N SER A 134 -6.33 -1.25 8.19
CA SER A 134 -7.16 -0.43 9.09
C SER A 134 -7.66 -1.23 10.30
N PHE A 135 -8.11 -2.46 10.06
CA PHE A 135 -8.54 -3.37 11.11
C PHE A 135 -7.37 -3.79 12.02
N ALA A 136 -6.21 -4.15 11.46
CA ALA A 136 -5.02 -4.56 12.20
C ALA A 136 -4.54 -3.47 13.17
N VAL A 137 -4.50 -2.20 12.73
CA VAL A 137 -4.14 -1.06 13.58
C VAL A 137 -5.00 -1.02 14.84
N ARG A 138 -6.32 -1.18 14.70
CA ARG A 138 -7.26 -1.18 15.83
C ARG A 138 -7.18 -2.45 16.67
N LYS A 139 -7.10 -3.62 16.03
CA LYS A 139 -7.05 -4.94 16.67
C LYS A 139 -5.80 -5.08 17.53
N LEU A 140 -4.63 -4.70 17.00
CA LEU A 140 -3.34 -4.76 17.70
C LEU A 140 -3.09 -3.52 18.57
N ARG A 141 -3.99 -2.53 18.55
CA ARG A 141 -3.85 -1.24 19.24
C ARG A 141 -2.56 -0.53 18.88
N ALA A 142 -2.15 -0.64 17.60
CA ALA A 142 -0.95 0.00 17.12
C ALA A 142 -1.12 1.53 17.08
N GLY A 143 -0.01 2.26 17.24
CA GLY A 143 0.00 3.72 17.22
C GLY A 143 -0.24 4.30 15.83
N ALA A 144 0.03 3.54 14.78
CA ALA A 144 -0.06 3.99 13.39
C ALA A 144 -0.19 2.81 12.41
N GLY A 145 -0.44 3.12 11.14
CA GLY A 145 -0.41 2.17 10.03
C GLY A 145 0.25 2.73 8.78
N ILE A 146 0.78 1.85 7.95
CA ILE A 146 1.29 2.14 6.62
C ILE A 146 0.71 1.12 5.65
N VAL A 147 0.20 1.56 4.50
CA VAL A 147 -0.06 0.67 3.39
C VAL A 147 0.67 1.15 2.14
N VAL A 148 1.43 0.24 1.53
CA VAL A 148 2.16 0.52 0.29
C VAL A 148 1.30 0.11 -0.88
N THR A 149 0.66 1.10 -1.51
CA THR A 149 -0.28 0.92 -2.61
C THR A 149 -0.50 2.23 -3.36
N ALA A 150 -0.81 2.16 -4.63
CA ALA A 150 -1.36 3.28 -5.39
C ALA A 150 -2.81 3.01 -5.83
N SER A 151 -3.54 2.10 -5.11
CA SER A 151 -4.94 1.75 -5.40
C SER A 151 -5.10 1.34 -6.88
N HIS A 152 -5.94 1.99 -7.63
CA HIS A 152 -6.25 1.71 -9.04
C HIS A 152 -5.39 2.45 -10.07
N ASN A 153 -4.32 3.15 -9.66
CA ASN A 153 -3.45 3.85 -10.61
C ASN A 153 -2.76 2.86 -11.58
N PRO A 154 -2.26 3.33 -12.74
CA PRO A 154 -1.46 2.51 -13.66
C PRO A 154 -0.27 1.83 -12.99
N LYS A 155 0.23 0.77 -13.62
CA LYS A 155 1.31 -0.09 -13.09
C LYS A 155 2.62 0.65 -12.78
N GLU A 156 2.87 1.78 -13.44
CA GLU A 156 4.07 2.60 -13.23
C GLU A 156 4.03 3.37 -11.90
N TYR A 157 2.88 3.43 -11.24
CA TYR A 157 2.70 4.16 -9.99
C TYR A 157 2.79 3.24 -8.79
N ASN A 158 3.34 3.79 -7.71
CA ASN A 158 3.17 3.25 -6.37
C ASN A 158 2.87 4.39 -5.38
N GLY A 159 2.52 4.03 -4.15
CA GLY A 159 2.19 4.99 -3.10
C GLY A 159 2.54 4.46 -1.72
N TYR A 160 2.46 5.36 -0.74
CA TYR A 160 2.77 5.10 0.65
C TYR A 160 1.77 5.87 1.49
N LYS A 161 0.63 5.24 1.82
CA LYS A 161 -0.45 5.82 2.60
C LYS A 161 -0.17 5.62 4.10
N VAL A 162 -0.46 6.62 4.94
CA VAL A 162 -0.30 6.53 6.39
C VAL A 162 -1.64 6.62 7.12
N TYR A 163 -1.75 5.89 8.21
CA TYR A 163 -2.95 5.74 9.02
C TYR A 163 -2.64 6.11 10.48
N ASN A 164 -3.58 6.75 11.15
CA ASN A 164 -3.50 7.03 12.58
C ASN A 164 -3.96 5.83 13.44
N SER A 165 -3.87 5.95 14.75
CA SER A 165 -4.22 4.89 15.71
C SER A 165 -5.70 4.47 15.71
N ASN A 166 -6.57 5.22 15.06
CA ASN A 166 -7.98 4.86 14.87
C ASN A 166 -8.19 3.97 13.63
N GLY A 167 -7.13 3.66 12.89
CA GLY A 167 -7.21 2.94 11.62
C GLY A 167 -7.78 3.79 10.47
N CYS A 168 -7.77 5.11 10.63
CA CYS A 168 -8.16 6.06 9.59
C CYS A 168 -6.94 6.63 8.89
N GLN A 169 -7.05 6.91 7.59
CA GLN A 169 -6.01 7.62 6.86
C GLN A 169 -5.73 8.98 7.51
N ALA A 170 -4.46 9.42 7.47
CA ALA A 170 -4.05 10.67 8.08
C ALA A 170 -4.85 11.87 7.53
N THR A 171 -5.22 12.77 8.42
CA THR A 171 -5.89 14.03 8.08
C THR A 171 -4.90 15.04 7.49
N ASP A 172 -5.39 16.15 6.90
CA ASP A 172 -4.54 17.22 6.38
C ASP A 172 -3.61 17.81 7.46
N ASP A 173 -4.13 17.99 8.69
CA ASP A 173 -3.34 18.49 9.82
C ASP A 173 -2.23 17.50 10.23
N GLU A 174 -2.54 16.20 10.28
CA GLU A 174 -1.54 15.15 10.54
C GLU A 174 -0.50 15.10 9.42
N ALA A 175 -0.93 15.13 8.15
CA ALA A 175 -0.03 15.12 7.00
C ALA A 175 0.92 16.32 6.99
N GLY A 176 0.44 17.52 7.33
CA GLY A 176 1.27 18.70 7.48
C GLY A 176 2.33 18.57 8.57
N LYS A 177 1.96 18.00 9.72
CA LYS A 177 2.90 17.71 10.81
C LYS A 177 3.94 16.66 10.40
N ILE A 178 3.52 15.59 9.75
CA ILE A 178 4.41 14.54 9.23
C ILE A 178 5.41 15.13 8.25
N THR A 179 4.95 15.97 7.30
CA THR A 179 5.81 16.68 6.34
C THR A 179 6.91 17.47 7.06
N GLY A 180 6.56 18.20 8.13
CA GLY A 180 7.55 18.93 8.91
C GLY A 180 8.62 18.07 9.59
N PHE A 181 8.36 16.76 9.81
CA PHE A 181 9.38 15.80 10.23
C PHE A 181 10.16 15.25 9.04
N ILE A 182 9.49 14.94 7.91
CA ILE A 182 10.13 14.45 6.68
C ILE A 182 11.21 15.43 6.18
N ASP A 183 10.93 16.73 6.25
CA ASP A 183 11.85 17.78 5.79
C ASP A 183 13.15 17.89 6.60
N LYS A 184 13.24 17.22 7.73
CA LYS A 184 14.47 17.13 8.54
C LYS A 184 15.40 16.00 8.11
N HIS A 185 14.98 15.14 7.18
CA HIS A 185 15.72 13.97 6.72
C HIS A 185 16.26 14.14 5.32
N ASP A 186 17.46 13.57 5.08
CA ASP A 186 18.09 13.49 3.77
C ASP A 186 17.68 12.18 3.04
N TYR A 187 17.74 12.20 1.68
CA TYR A 187 17.42 11.02 0.86
C TYR A 187 18.39 9.84 1.07
N PHE A 188 19.65 10.10 1.37
CA PHE A 188 20.70 9.09 1.43
C PHE A 188 21.15 8.78 2.87
N GLU A 189 20.26 9.04 3.82
CA GLU A 189 20.49 8.67 5.23
C GLU A 189 20.58 7.14 5.38
N LYS A 190 21.46 6.69 6.29
CA LYS A 190 21.65 5.26 6.55
C LYS A 190 20.95 4.88 7.85
N PHE A 191 20.27 3.73 7.80
CA PHE A 191 19.55 3.18 8.93
C PHE A 191 20.10 1.79 9.29
N THR A 192 20.10 1.46 10.58
CA THR A 192 20.49 0.14 11.08
C THR A 192 19.28 -0.54 11.69
N PRO A 193 18.66 -1.51 11.00
CA PRO A 193 17.44 -2.17 11.48
C PRO A 193 17.63 -2.92 12.80
N LYS A 194 16.63 -2.87 13.67
CA LYS A 194 16.51 -3.66 14.89
C LYS A 194 15.51 -4.78 14.64
N LYS A 195 16.00 -5.92 14.17
CA LYS A 195 15.16 -7.05 13.71
C LYS A 195 14.21 -7.57 14.80
N GLU A 196 14.61 -7.48 16.05
CA GLU A 196 13.83 -7.86 17.23
C GLU A 196 12.56 -7.01 17.43
N LEU A 197 12.48 -5.86 16.78
CA LEU A 197 11.30 -4.99 16.78
C LEU A 197 10.33 -5.27 15.61
N ILE A 198 10.69 -6.16 14.69
CA ILE A 198 9.84 -6.52 13.54
C ILE A 198 9.17 -7.87 13.82
N GLU A 199 7.87 -7.84 13.97
CA GLU A 199 7.01 -9.00 14.14
C GLU A 199 6.22 -9.22 12.87
N TYR A 200 6.24 -10.44 12.33
CA TYR A 200 5.42 -10.79 11.15
C TYR A 200 4.03 -11.23 11.61
N ILE A 201 3.03 -10.69 10.93
CA ILE A 201 1.61 -11.01 11.13
C ILE A 201 0.99 -11.47 9.80
N GLY A 202 -0.13 -12.17 9.84
CA GLY A 202 -0.71 -12.74 8.60
C GLY A 202 -2.14 -13.22 8.75
N ASP A 203 -2.34 -14.53 8.49
CA ASP A 203 -3.66 -15.13 8.35
C ASP A 203 -4.57 -14.97 9.57
N GLU A 204 -4.05 -14.97 10.79
CA GLU A 204 -4.89 -14.79 11.98
C GLU A 204 -5.55 -13.40 12.03
N ILE A 205 -4.87 -12.35 11.58
CA ILE A 205 -5.47 -11.01 11.50
C ILE A 205 -6.52 -10.97 10.38
N LEU A 206 -6.25 -11.64 9.26
CA LEU A 206 -7.22 -11.74 8.17
C LEU A 206 -8.46 -12.52 8.61
N ASP A 207 -8.30 -13.63 9.33
CA ASP A 207 -9.42 -14.44 9.83
C ASP A 207 -10.27 -13.65 10.84
N ASP A 208 -9.65 -12.95 11.77
CA ASP A 208 -10.32 -12.02 12.68
C ASP A 208 -11.10 -10.93 11.94
N PHE A 209 -10.54 -10.38 10.85
CA PHE A 209 -11.21 -9.39 10.00
C PHE A 209 -12.45 -9.98 9.32
N ILE A 210 -12.34 -11.17 8.74
CA ILE A 210 -13.45 -11.89 8.10
C ILE A 210 -14.55 -12.21 9.15
N ASP A 211 -14.15 -12.60 10.35
CA ASP A 211 -15.07 -12.88 11.44
C ASP A 211 -15.84 -11.62 11.85
N ALA A 212 -15.15 -10.51 11.99
CA ALA A 212 -15.76 -9.22 12.30
C ALA A 212 -16.74 -8.76 11.19
N ILE A 213 -16.39 -8.90 9.89
CA ILE A 213 -17.31 -8.59 8.79
C ILE A 213 -18.58 -9.44 8.91
N TYR A 214 -18.43 -10.73 9.15
CA TYR A 214 -19.56 -11.63 9.25
C TYR A 214 -20.48 -11.30 10.44
N GLU A 215 -19.93 -10.95 11.58
CA GLU A 215 -20.70 -10.55 12.78
C GLU A 215 -21.53 -9.28 12.56
N TYR A 216 -21.00 -8.33 11.75
CA TYR A 216 -21.69 -7.07 11.42
C TYR A 216 -22.54 -7.15 10.16
N SER A 217 -22.56 -8.30 9.46
CA SER A 217 -23.40 -8.45 8.26
C SER A 217 -24.87 -8.52 8.63
N LEU A 218 -25.71 -7.99 7.73
CA LEU A 218 -27.17 -8.10 7.90
C LEU A 218 -27.59 -9.57 7.72
N PRO A 219 -28.65 -10.02 8.43
CA PRO A 219 -29.24 -11.33 8.20
C PRO A 219 -29.70 -11.45 6.74
N PHE A 220 -29.37 -12.57 6.09
CA PHE A 220 -29.77 -12.87 4.74
C PHE A 220 -30.33 -14.30 4.63
N ASP A 221 -31.24 -14.52 3.66
CA ASP A 221 -31.81 -15.84 3.43
C ASP A 221 -30.88 -16.66 2.55
N LYS A 222 -30.24 -17.67 3.15
CA LYS A 222 -29.33 -18.61 2.44
C LYS A 222 -29.96 -19.39 1.30
N LYS A 223 -31.28 -19.33 1.12
CA LYS A 223 -31.95 -19.94 -0.02
C LYS A 223 -31.77 -19.20 -1.35
N TYR A 224 -31.38 -17.94 -1.29
CA TYR A 224 -31.22 -17.06 -2.45
C TYR A 224 -29.77 -16.60 -2.58
N MET A 225 -28.86 -17.56 -2.82
CA MET A 225 -27.46 -17.25 -3.08
C MET A 225 -27.29 -16.96 -4.58
N PRO A 226 -26.78 -15.78 -4.97
CA PRO A 226 -26.56 -15.47 -6.36
C PRO A 226 -25.41 -16.29 -6.96
N SER A 227 -25.47 -16.54 -8.26
CA SER A 227 -24.33 -16.95 -9.06
C SER A 227 -23.46 -15.74 -9.36
N ILE A 228 -22.14 -15.84 -9.08
CA ILE A 228 -21.23 -14.69 -9.08
C ILE A 228 -20.04 -14.94 -10.01
N VAL A 229 -19.66 -13.92 -10.79
CA VAL A 229 -18.32 -13.82 -11.37
C VAL A 229 -17.56 -12.77 -10.58
N TYR A 230 -16.37 -13.13 -10.09
CA TYR A 230 -15.52 -12.25 -9.31
C TYR A 230 -14.17 -12.01 -9.99
N THR A 231 -13.71 -10.78 -9.99
CA THR A 231 -12.34 -10.43 -10.36
C THR A 231 -11.64 -9.58 -9.30
N PRO A 232 -10.46 -10.02 -8.79
CA PRO A 232 -9.60 -9.24 -7.93
C PRO A 232 -8.67 -8.28 -8.71
N LEU A 233 -8.81 -8.15 -10.02
CA LEU A 233 -7.95 -7.31 -10.89
C LEU A 233 -6.44 -7.48 -10.62
N ASN A 234 -5.98 -8.74 -10.46
CA ASN A 234 -4.61 -9.09 -10.09
C ASN A 234 -4.13 -8.47 -8.76
N GLY A 235 -5.05 -8.08 -7.88
CA GLY A 235 -4.79 -7.44 -6.59
C GLY A 235 -4.82 -8.39 -5.39
N THR A 236 -5.16 -7.83 -4.23
CA THR A 236 -5.14 -8.48 -2.92
C THR A 236 -6.45 -9.20 -2.57
N GLY A 237 -7.53 -8.96 -3.33
CA GLY A 237 -8.90 -9.32 -2.95
C GLY A 237 -9.23 -10.82 -2.99
N LEU A 238 -8.46 -11.66 -3.72
CA LEU A 238 -8.81 -13.07 -3.93
C LEU A 238 -9.08 -13.84 -2.63
N ILE A 239 -8.07 -13.89 -1.76
CA ILE A 239 -8.14 -14.70 -0.53
C ILE A 239 -9.22 -14.20 0.43
N PRO A 240 -9.32 -12.90 0.76
CA PRO A 240 -10.37 -12.42 1.65
C PRO A 240 -11.78 -12.64 1.10
N VAL A 241 -12.00 -12.44 -0.21
CA VAL A 241 -13.31 -12.65 -0.83
C VAL A 241 -13.68 -14.13 -0.83
N GLU A 242 -12.77 -15.04 -1.19
CA GLU A 242 -13.03 -16.49 -1.11
C GLU A 242 -13.32 -16.94 0.34
N LYS A 243 -12.63 -16.36 1.35
CA LYS A 243 -12.91 -16.64 2.76
C LYS A 243 -14.33 -16.18 3.18
N ILE A 244 -14.73 -14.96 2.78
CA ILE A 244 -16.08 -14.48 3.11
C ILE A 244 -17.15 -15.26 2.37
N PHE A 245 -16.98 -15.58 1.09
CA PHE A 245 -17.91 -16.41 0.32
C PHE A 245 -18.13 -17.76 1.00
N LYS A 246 -17.05 -18.44 1.37
CA LYS A 246 -17.13 -19.70 2.12
C LYS A 246 -17.89 -19.53 3.45
N LYS A 247 -17.62 -18.45 4.19
CA LYS A 247 -18.22 -18.19 5.50
C LYS A 247 -19.72 -17.94 5.42
N ILE A 248 -20.17 -17.21 4.41
CA ILE A 248 -21.60 -16.93 4.18
C ILE A 248 -22.33 -18.03 3.42
N GLY A 249 -21.60 -18.97 2.79
CA GLY A 249 -22.16 -20.13 2.09
C GLY A 249 -22.38 -19.92 0.60
N ILE A 250 -21.74 -18.92 -0.03
CA ILE A 250 -21.71 -18.78 -1.49
C ILE A 250 -20.77 -19.84 -2.04
N THR A 251 -21.30 -20.73 -2.89
CA THR A 251 -20.57 -21.82 -3.54
C THR A 251 -20.60 -21.74 -5.06
N ASP A 252 -21.55 -21.00 -5.62
CA ASP A 252 -21.70 -20.78 -7.05
C ASP A 252 -21.01 -19.47 -7.44
N TYR A 253 -19.70 -19.54 -7.65
CA TYR A 253 -18.93 -18.41 -8.15
C TYR A 253 -17.78 -18.83 -9.07
N THR A 254 -17.45 -17.96 -9.99
CA THR A 254 -16.30 -18.12 -10.91
C THR A 254 -15.36 -16.95 -10.71
N VAL A 255 -14.07 -17.21 -10.48
CA VAL A 255 -13.02 -16.16 -10.47
C VAL A 255 -12.42 -16.05 -11.86
N VAL A 256 -12.31 -14.82 -12.38
CA VAL A 256 -11.72 -14.55 -13.71
C VAL A 256 -10.27 -15.07 -13.75
N PRO A 257 -9.95 -16.10 -14.56
CA PRO A 257 -8.67 -16.79 -14.47
C PRO A 257 -7.45 -15.92 -14.72
N GLU A 258 -7.52 -14.99 -15.69
CA GLU A 258 -6.41 -14.13 -16.08
C GLU A 258 -6.14 -13.02 -15.07
N GLN A 259 -7.12 -12.71 -14.21
CA GLN A 259 -7.03 -11.65 -13.21
C GLN A 259 -6.97 -12.19 -11.77
N LYS A 260 -7.00 -13.50 -11.61
CA LYS A 260 -7.11 -14.19 -10.32
C LYS A 260 -5.91 -13.96 -9.41
N TYR A 261 -4.70 -14.11 -9.95
CA TYR A 261 -3.48 -14.07 -9.15
C TYR A 261 -2.84 -12.68 -9.15
N PRO A 262 -2.21 -12.28 -8.03
CA PRO A 262 -1.51 -11.01 -7.92
C PRO A 262 -0.45 -10.82 -9.02
N ASP A 263 -0.53 -9.69 -9.74
CA ASP A 263 0.48 -9.29 -10.73
C ASP A 263 0.53 -7.76 -10.84
N GLY A 264 1.65 -7.17 -10.42
CA GLY A 264 1.85 -5.72 -10.45
C GLY A 264 1.96 -5.11 -11.85
N ASN A 265 1.99 -5.93 -12.90
CA ASN A 265 1.98 -5.45 -14.29
C ASN A 265 0.56 -5.29 -14.86
N PHE A 266 -0.46 -5.83 -14.17
CA PHE A 266 -1.87 -5.76 -14.60
C PHE A 266 -2.05 -6.07 -16.10
N PRO A 267 -1.67 -7.27 -16.57
CA PRO A 267 -1.50 -7.56 -18.00
C PRO A 267 -2.78 -7.44 -18.81
N THR A 268 -3.93 -7.61 -18.18
CA THR A 268 -5.25 -7.56 -18.84
C THR A 268 -5.97 -6.24 -18.65
N CYS A 269 -5.50 -5.39 -17.74
CA CYS A 269 -6.15 -4.13 -17.40
C CYS A 269 -5.11 -3.07 -16.98
N PRO A 270 -4.56 -2.27 -17.92
CA PRO A 270 -3.53 -1.26 -17.61
C PRO A 270 -3.95 -0.23 -16.57
N TYR A 271 -5.27 0.00 -16.45
CA TYR A 271 -5.90 0.82 -15.41
C TYR A 271 -6.82 -0.08 -14.59
N PRO A 272 -6.34 -0.70 -13.51
CA PRO A 272 -7.11 -1.66 -12.72
C PRO A 272 -8.11 -0.94 -11.81
N ASN A 273 -8.98 -0.12 -12.42
CA ASN A 273 -10.03 0.65 -11.75
C ASN A 273 -11.40 0.07 -12.09
N PRO A 274 -12.12 -0.48 -11.10
CA PRO A 274 -13.48 -1.03 -11.26
C PRO A 274 -14.50 -0.10 -11.89
N GLU A 275 -14.32 1.21 -11.81
CA GLU A 275 -15.20 2.19 -12.45
C GLU A 275 -15.11 2.19 -13.98
N PHE A 276 -14.07 1.59 -14.56
CA PHE A 276 -13.89 1.52 -16.00
C PHE A 276 -14.39 0.20 -16.58
N LYS A 277 -15.15 0.30 -17.67
CA LYS A 277 -15.67 -0.89 -18.37
C LYS A 277 -14.57 -1.88 -18.77
N GLU A 278 -13.41 -1.37 -19.15
CA GLU A 278 -12.24 -2.15 -19.57
C GLU A 278 -11.74 -3.09 -18.47
N ALA A 279 -11.90 -2.71 -17.20
CA ALA A 279 -11.55 -3.56 -16.06
C ALA A 279 -12.44 -4.81 -15.97
N LEU A 280 -13.71 -4.66 -16.38
CA LEU A 280 -14.74 -5.72 -16.32
C LEU A 280 -14.80 -6.59 -17.57
N GLU A 281 -14.17 -6.22 -18.68
CA GLU A 281 -14.27 -6.95 -19.97
C GLU A 281 -14.03 -8.45 -19.82
N LYS A 282 -13.03 -8.84 -19.01
CA LYS A 282 -12.70 -10.24 -18.75
C LYS A 282 -13.71 -10.97 -17.86
N ALA A 283 -14.54 -10.25 -17.14
CA ALA A 283 -15.60 -10.80 -16.29
C ALA A 283 -16.92 -11.01 -17.04
N ILE A 284 -17.16 -10.24 -18.10
CA ILE A 284 -18.43 -10.27 -18.86
C ILE A 284 -18.61 -11.63 -19.56
N GLU A 285 -17.58 -12.12 -20.28
CA GLU A 285 -17.69 -13.39 -21.00
C GLU A 285 -18.04 -14.59 -20.09
N PRO A 286 -17.31 -14.84 -18.98
CA PRO A 286 -17.72 -15.89 -18.06
C PRO A 286 -19.06 -15.65 -17.38
N ALA A 287 -19.46 -14.40 -17.17
CA ALA A 287 -20.78 -14.09 -16.61
C ALA A 287 -21.91 -14.50 -17.57
N GLU A 288 -21.81 -14.13 -18.85
CA GLU A 288 -22.77 -14.53 -19.87
C GLU A 288 -22.81 -16.06 -20.06
N LYS A 289 -21.63 -16.70 -20.11
CA LYS A 289 -21.52 -18.14 -20.31
C LYS A 289 -22.12 -18.95 -19.15
N ASN A 290 -21.99 -18.48 -17.93
CA ASN A 290 -22.45 -19.16 -16.71
C ASN A 290 -23.83 -18.66 -16.24
N ASP A 291 -24.48 -17.75 -16.97
CA ASP A 291 -25.72 -17.08 -16.57
C ASP A 291 -25.63 -16.48 -15.15
N ALA A 292 -24.51 -15.83 -14.88
CA ALA A 292 -24.25 -15.26 -13.56
C ALA A 292 -25.13 -14.03 -13.29
N GLU A 293 -25.67 -13.95 -12.09
CA GLU A 293 -26.55 -12.85 -11.67
C GLU A 293 -25.77 -11.57 -11.29
N LEU A 294 -24.51 -11.75 -10.86
CA LEU A 294 -23.68 -10.63 -10.40
C LEU A 294 -22.24 -10.73 -10.92
N ILE A 295 -21.67 -9.58 -11.27
CA ILE A 295 -20.23 -9.40 -11.41
C ILE A 295 -19.76 -8.55 -10.22
N ILE A 296 -18.77 -9.03 -9.50
CA ILE A 296 -18.12 -8.33 -8.40
C ILE A 296 -16.65 -8.13 -8.78
N ASP A 297 -16.14 -6.97 -8.52
CA ASP A 297 -14.74 -6.65 -8.70
C ASP A 297 -14.16 -5.92 -7.49
N SER A 298 -12.86 -5.94 -7.36
CA SER A 298 -12.10 -5.13 -6.41
C SER A 298 -10.84 -4.62 -7.08
N ASP A 299 -10.46 -3.38 -6.77
CA ASP A 299 -9.21 -2.81 -7.21
C ASP A 299 -8.00 -3.50 -6.53
N PRO A 300 -6.74 -3.19 -6.90
CA PRO A 300 -5.58 -3.91 -6.40
C PRO A 300 -5.39 -3.93 -4.88
N ASP A 301 -5.81 -2.91 -4.14
CA ASP A 301 -5.73 -2.89 -2.68
C ASP A 301 -7.09 -3.18 -1.99
N ALA A 302 -8.09 -3.53 -2.78
CA ALA A 302 -9.40 -4.05 -2.39
C ALA A 302 -10.10 -3.18 -1.33
N ASP A 303 -10.13 -1.85 -1.54
CA ASP A 303 -10.82 -0.86 -0.70
C ASP A 303 -12.08 -0.27 -1.35
#